data_225929dad94678b7ad62d91c2803767f
#
_entry.id   225929dad94678b7ad62d91c2803767f
#
_cell.length_a   1.000
_cell.length_b   1.000
_cell.length_c   1.000
_cell.angle_alpha   90.00
_cell.angle_beta   90.00
_cell.angle_gamma   90.00
#
_symmetry.space_group_name_H-M   'P 1'
#
loop_
_entity.id
_entity.type
_entity.pdbx_description
1 polymer ?
#
loop_
_entity_poly.entity_id
_entity_poly.type
_entity_poly.pdbx_seq_one_letter_code
_entity_poly.pdbx_strand_id
1 'polypeptide(L)'
;NEAKIRTSPNRAIGIEYVRGGQWHYAAVRSDVILSAGAVASPQLLMLSGIGPAAHLHDHGIELVRDLPGVGQNLQDHPDYVMKYECRKPVSIWPQTRLLGRIRAGIEWLVTGTGLCASNQFDVVACIRSGMGVAFPDLQLTISPLAVDGETWQPLQMHAFQIHLGLMRAHSRGTIQLRDADPLSPPKIQVNYLDDPRDREVMRTGIGLVRELVRQPAMAELCGTEIFPGERVRSSHELDETLTAEVTTQWHLSGTARMGGATDLKAVVDHHGRVHGLDGLRVADASIMPTVTNGNTNSPTMMIAEKLSDAILGKAPLPRDTAEVWINPNHDTSQR
;
A
#
# COMPACT_ATOMS: atom_id res chain seq x y z
N ASN A 1 10.01 7.17 -17.98
CA ASN A 1 9.34 8.46 -18.22
C ASN A 1 10.20 9.56 -17.58
N GLU A 2 11.03 10.21 -18.38
CA GLU A 2 11.81 11.35 -17.92
C GLU A 2 10.88 12.55 -17.79
N ALA A 3 10.77 13.11 -16.59
CA ALA A 3 10.01 14.33 -16.36
C ALA A 3 10.67 15.16 -15.25
N LYS A 4 10.58 16.48 -15.37
CA LYS A 4 10.98 17.46 -14.34
C LYS A 4 9.98 18.60 -14.27
N ILE A 5 9.71 19.07 -13.06
CA ILE A 5 8.95 20.29 -12.84
C ILE A 5 9.88 21.48 -13.02
N ARG A 6 9.48 22.44 -13.83
CA ARG A 6 10.21 23.72 -13.98
C ARG A 6 9.61 24.77 -13.08
N THR A 7 10.45 25.46 -12.34
CA THR A 7 10.05 26.50 -11.38
C THR A 7 10.70 27.85 -11.72
N SER A 8 10.09 28.96 -11.27
CA SER A 8 10.63 30.31 -11.36
C SER A 8 9.99 31.24 -10.32
N PRO A 9 10.74 31.85 -9.43
CA PRO A 9 11.63 31.24 -8.44
C PRO A 9 10.87 30.39 -7.44
N ASN A 10 9.62 30.76 -7.06
CA ASN A 10 8.79 30.05 -6.07
C ASN A 10 7.48 29.52 -6.66
N ARG A 11 7.42 29.35 -7.98
CA ARG A 11 6.23 28.90 -8.68
C ARG A 11 6.57 27.83 -9.71
N ALA A 12 5.77 26.78 -9.77
CA ALA A 12 5.80 25.84 -10.90
C ALA A 12 5.25 26.51 -12.15
N ILE A 13 6.05 26.50 -13.24
CA ILE A 13 5.72 27.15 -14.52
C ILE A 13 5.47 26.17 -15.65
N GLY A 14 5.79 24.88 -15.45
CA GLY A 14 5.57 23.84 -16.42
C GLY A 14 6.27 22.54 -16.08
N ILE A 15 6.21 21.61 -17.01
CA ILE A 15 6.92 20.32 -16.93
C ILE A 15 7.76 20.12 -18.18
N GLU A 16 8.95 19.59 -18.04
CA GLU A 16 9.75 19.00 -19.09
C GLU A 16 9.56 17.48 -19.05
N TYR A 17 9.40 16.86 -20.20
CA TYR A 17 9.23 15.42 -20.30
C TYR A 17 9.76 14.86 -21.61
N VAL A 18 10.09 13.59 -21.64
CA VAL A 18 10.56 12.89 -22.83
C VAL A 18 9.41 12.11 -23.48
N ARG A 19 9.25 12.28 -24.77
CA ARG A 19 8.34 11.51 -25.61
C ARG A 19 9.02 11.15 -26.93
N GLY A 20 9.08 9.86 -27.26
CA GLY A 20 9.75 9.39 -28.47
C GLY A 20 11.25 9.73 -28.51
N GLY A 21 11.94 9.76 -27.36
CA GLY A 21 13.35 10.11 -27.24
C GLY A 21 13.66 11.62 -27.40
N GLN A 22 12.64 12.47 -27.44
CA GLN A 22 12.80 13.93 -27.55
C GLN A 22 12.24 14.63 -26.33
N TRP A 23 12.92 15.69 -25.90
CA TRP A 23 12.48 16.57 -24.85
C TRP A 23 11.37 17.50 -25.31
N HIS A 24 10.33 17.59 -24.52
CA HIS A 24 9.20 18.50 -24.70
C HIS A 24 9.01 19.33 -23.45
N TYR A 25 8.46 20.52 -23.63
CA TYR A 25 8.04 21.39 -22.54
C TYR A 25 6.56 21.70 -22.65
N ALA A 26 5.84 21.56 -21.53
CA ALA A 26 4.45 21.97 -21.42
C ALA A 26 4.34 23.07 -20.35
N ALA A 27 4.02 24.30 -20.79
CA ALA A 27 3.76 25.40 -19.88
C ALA A 27 2.46 25.17 -19.10
N VAL A 28 2.46 25.51 -17.83
CA VAL A 28 1.27 25.43 -16.98
C VAL A 28 0.47 26.73 -17.00
N ARG A 29 -0.86 26.63 -17.04
CA ARG A 29 -1.75 27.80 -16.92
C ARG A 29 -2.14 28.11 -15.50
N SER A 30 -2.26 27.11 -14.66
CA SER A 30 -2.67 27.22 -13.25
C SER A 30 -1.70 26.44 -12.35
N ASP A 31 -1.94 25.14 -12.19
CA ASP A 31 -1.17 24.27 -11.31
C ASP A 31 -0.62 23.05 -12.07
N VAL A 32 0.59 22.63 -11.73
CA VAL A 32 1.07 21.26 -11.99
C VAL A 32 0.53 20.36 -10.88
N ILE A 33 -0.11 19.26 -11.24
CA ILE A 33 -0.68 18.30 -10.31
C ILE A 33 0.06 16.97 -10.44
N LEU A 34 0.77 16.56 -9.39
CA LEU A 34 1.42 15.25 -9.33
C LEU A 34 0.41 14.22 -8.83
N SER A 35 0.24 13.14 -9.60
CA SER A 35 -0.59 11.98 -9.26
C SER A 35 0.13 10.69 -9.65
N ALA A 36 1.43 10.62 -9.36
CA ALA A 36 2.31 9.51 -9.75
C ALA A 36 2.42 8.42 -8.66
N GLY A 37 1.70 8.59 -7.55
CA GLY A 37 1.68 7.65 -6.42
C GLY A 37 2.84 7.81 -5.45
N ALA A 38 2.79 7.02 -4.37
CA ALA A 38 3.70 7.18 -3.22
C ALA A 38 5.18 6.92 -3.53
N VAL A 39 5.52 6.35 -4.68
CA VAL A 39 6.90 6.13 -5.11
C VAL A 39 7.37 7.22 -6.06
N ALA A 40 6.62 7.47 -7.14
CA ALA A 40 7.09 8.35 -8.19
C ALA A 40 6.83 9.84 -7.91
N SER A 41 5.81 10.21 -7.12
CA SER A 41 5.57 11.60 -6.76
C SER A 41 6.73 12.21 -5.96
N PRO A 42 7.23 11.60 -4.85
CA PRO A 42 8.41 12.11 -4.18
C PRO A 42 9.69 12.04 -5.04
N GLN A 43 9.85 11.04 -5.90
CA GLN A 43 10.96 10.96 -6.84
C GLN A 43 10.97 12.16 -7.79
N LEU A 44 9.81 12.49 -8.39
CA LEU A 44 9.68 13.64 -9.29
C LEU A 44 9.94 14.98 -8.57
N LEU A 45 9.46 15.13 -7.33
CA LEU A 45 9.79 16.30 -6.50
C LEU A 45 11.30 16.42 -6.31
N MET A 46 11.98 15.37 -5.87
CA MET A 46 13.42 15.38 -5.63
C MET A 46 14.22 15.66 -6.90
N LEU A 47 13.89 14.99 -8.01
CA LEU A 47 14.53 15.23 -9.31
C LEU A 47 14.34 16.68 -9.83
N SER A 48 13.32 17.37 -9.33
CA SER A 48 13.01 18.77 -9.64
C SER A 48 13.61 19.76 -8.62
N GLY A 49 14.49 19.30 -7.73
CA GLY A 49 15.12 20.15 -6.72
C GLY A 49 14.25 20.43 -5.50
N ILE A 50 13.16 19.70 -5.31
CA ILE A 50 12.20 19.87 -4.21
C ILE A 50 12.32 18.68 -3.26
N GLY A 51 12.95 18.83 -2.11
CA GLY A 51 13.18 17.72 -1.18
C GLY A 51 14.25 18.00 -0.15
N PRO A 52 14.77 16.97 0.55
CA PRO A 52 15.79 17.14 1.57
C PRO A 52 17.08 17.69 0.97
N ALA A 53 17.49 18.91 1.39
CA ALA A 53 18.60 19.66 0.80
C ALA A 53 19.91 18.85 0.73
N ALA A 54 20.29 18.16 1.82
CA ALA A 54 21.51 17.35 1.84
C ALA A 54 21.47 16.23 0.80
N HIS A 55 20.35 15.49 0.72
CA HIS A 55 20.18 14.40 -0.23
C HIS A 55 20.25 14.88 -1.69
N LEU A 56 19.64 16.04 -2.00
CA LEU A 56 19.71 16.63 -3.33
C LEU A 56 21.13 17.05 -3.70
N HIS A 57 21.83 17.68 -2.76
CA HIS A 57 23.24 18.08 -2.93
C HIS A 57 24.14 16.86 -3.22
N ASP A 58 23.97 15.75 -2.50
CA ASP A 58 24.75 14.53 -2.68
C ASP A 58 24.56 13.92 -4.09
N HIS A 59 23.45 14.24 -4.76
CA HIS A 59 23.16 13.80 -6.14
C HIS A 59 23.42 14.88 -7.18
N GLY A 60 24.02 16.03 -6.79
CA GLY A 60 24.31 17.13 -7.72
C GLY A 60 23.06 17.83 -8.28
N ILE A 61 21.93 17.74 -7.55
CA ILE A 61 20.67 18.38 -7.93
C ILE A 61 20.59 19.76 -7.29
N GLU A 62 20.37 20.80 -8.09
CA GLU A 62 20.18 22.16 -7.62
C GLU A 62 18.94 22.27 -6.72
N LEU A 63 19.11 22.85 -5.53
CA LEU A 63 18.04 23.03 -4.58
C LEU A 63 17.08 24.16 -5.00
N VAL A 64 15.83 23.81 -5.26
CA VAL A 64 14.73 24.75 -5.46
C VAL A 64 14.00 25.03 -4.13
N ARG A 65 13.69 23.98 -3.39
CA ARG A 65 12.99 24.08 -2.11
C ARG A 65 13.41 22.98 -1.15
N ASP A 66 13.90 23.37 0.03
CA ASP A 66 14.17 22.42 1.09
C ASP A 66 12.84 21.98 1.74
N LEU A 67 12.50 20.70 1.54
CA LEU A 67 11.35 20.03 2.15
C LEU A 67 11.80 18.66 2.67
N PRO A 68 12.26 18.59 3.92
CA PRO A 68 12.83 17.37 4.51
C PRO A 68 11.85 16.18 4.53
N GLY A 69 10.54 16.44 4.46
CA GLY A 69 9.50 15.41 4.46
C GLY A 69 9.35 14.65 3.16
N VAL A 70 9.89 15.14 2.03
CA VAL A 70 9.77 14.47 0.74
C VAL A 70 10.50 13.13 0.76
N GLY A 71 9.79 12.07 0.42
CA GLY A 71 10.29 10.69 0.44
C GLY A 71 10.39 10.08 1.83
N GLN A 72 10.04 10.80 2.90
CA GLN A 72 9.99 10.28 4.27
C GLN A 72 8.60 9.73 4.60
N ASN A 73 8.49 9.02 5.75
CA ASN A 73 7.22 8.52 6.26
C ASN A 73 6.53 7.50 5.32
N LEU A 74 7.29 6.78 4.50
CA LEU A 74 6.73 5.70 3.70
C LEU A 74 6.02 4.70 4.61
N GLN A 75 4.78 4.42 4.31
CA GLN A 75 3.91 3.47 4.99
C GLN A 75 3.33 2.50 3.99
N ASP A 76 3.04 1.30 4.47
CA ASP A 76 2.37 0.25 3.72
C ASP A 76 1.66 -0.68 4.70
N HIS A 77 0.88 -1.62 4.19
CA HIS A 77 0.38 -2.74 4.95
C HIS A 77 1.29 -3.95 4.71
N PRO A 78 2.14 -4.30 5.70
CA PRO A 78 2.91 -5.55 5.64
C PRO A 78 1.98 -6.75 5.53
N ASP A 79 2.29 -7.67 4.64
CA ASP A 79 1.52 -8.88 4.37
C ASP A 79 2.35 -10.12 4.67
N TYR A 80 1.73 -11.10 5.32
CA TYR A 80 2.34 -12.40 5.57
C TYR A 80 1.40 -13.51 5.12
N VAL A 81 1.85 -14.36 4.20
CA VAL A 81 0.99 -15.31 3.53
C VAL A 81 1.14 -16.70 4.13
N MET A 82 0.12 -17.17 4.84
CA MET A 82 0.05 -18.54 5.36
C MET A 82 -0.61 -19.47 4.33
N LYS A 83 -0.07 -20.67 4.13
CA LYS A 83 -0.52 -21.62 3.12
C LYS A 83 -0.94 -22.93 3.74
N TYR A 84 -2.07 -23.47 3.28
CA TYR A 84 -2.67 -24.69 3.79
C TYR A 84 -3.07 -25.65 2.67
N GLU A 85 -2.85 -26.93 2.89
CA GLU A 85 -3.39 -27.98 2.03
C GLU A 85 -4.91 -28.04 2.16
N CYS A 86 -5.63 -28.36 1.08
CA CYS A 86 -7.04 -28.68 1.14
C CYS A 86 -7.25 -30.18 1.34
N ARG A 87 -7.99 -30.58 2.37
CA ARG A 87 -8.42 -31.98 2.57
C ARG A 87 -9.38 -32.49 1.47
N LYS A 88 -10.11 -31.56 0.87
CA LYS A 88 -11.06 -31.84 -0.22
C LYS A 88 -10.63 -31.06 -1.47
N PRO A 89 -10.93 -31.53 -2.67
CA PRO A 89 -10.53 -30.87 -3.93
C PRO A 89 -11.39 -29.64 -4.24
N VAL A 90 -11.36 -28.62 -3.35
CA VAL A 90 -12.21 -27.41 -3.41
C VAL A 90 -11.47 -26.17 -3.91
N SER A 91 -10.15 -26.21 -4.08
CA SER A 91 -9.40 -25.05 -4.59
C SER A 91 -9.59 -24.89 -6.10
N ILE A 92 -9.27 -23.70 -6.59
CA ILE A 92 -9.32 -23.38 -8.03
C ILE A 92 -8.08 -23.87 -8.80
N TRP A 93 -7.19 -24.64 -8.19
CA TRP A 93 -5.98 -25.17 -8.85
C TRP A 93 -6.25 -25.85 -10.20
N PRO A 94 -7.28 -26.72 -10.38
CA PRO A 94 -7.54 -27.34 -11.68
C PRO A 94 -7.82 -26.31 -12.78
N GLN A 95 -8.43 -25.16 -12.46
CA GLN A 95 -8.71 -24.08 -13.40
C GLN A 95 -7.45 -23.32 -13.82
N THR A 96 -6.35 -23.43 -13.09
CA THR A 96 -5.07 -22.81 -13.46
C THR A 96 -4.29 -23.63 -14.50
N ARG A 97 -4.68 -24.89 -14.75
CA ARG A 97 -4.10 -25.75 -15.78
C ARG A 97 -4.65 -25.40 -17.16
N LEU A 98 -3.93 -25.80 -18.23
CA LEU A 98 -4.25 -25.37 -19.60
C LEU A 98 -5.74 -25.55 -19.98
N LEU A 99 -6.30 -26.74 -19.78
CA LEU A 99 -7.72 -26.99 -20.11
C LEU A 99 -8.68 -26.18 -19.22
N GLY A 100 -8.35 -26.03 -17.94
CA GLY A 100 -9.12 -25.20 -17.00
C GLY A 100 -9.12 -23.72 -17.41
N ARG A 101 -7.96 -23.19 -17.80
CA ARG A 101 -7.82 -21.82 -18.31
C ARG A 101 -8.63 -21.57 -19.57
N ILE A 102 -8.60 -22.51 -20.54
CA ILE A 102 -9.39 -22.43 -21.77
C ILE A 102 -10.89 -22.41 -21.43
N ARG A 103 -11.34 -23.33 -20.55
CA ARG A 103 -12.74 -23.37 -20.12
C ARG A 103 -13.18 -22.08 -19.44
N ALA A 104 -12.40 -21.58 -18.48
CA ALA A 104 -12.69 -20.34 -17.77
C ALA A 104 -12.74 -19.13 -18.73
N GLY A 105 -11.83 -19.06 -19.71
CA GLY A 105 -11.85 -18.04 -20.75
C GLY A 105 -13.08 -18.10 -21.65
N ILE A 106 -13.50 -19.30 -22.09
CA ILE A 106 -14.72 -19.49 -22.89
C ILE A 106 -15.96 -19.10 -22.08
N GLU A 107 -16.06 -19.55 -20.81
CA GLU A 107 -17.16 -19.18 -19.91
C GLU A 107 -17.29 -17.66 -19.81
N TRP A 108 -16.18 -16.97 -19.55
CA TRP A 108 -16.18 -15.50 -19.45
C TRP A 108 -16.57 -14.83 -20.77
N LEU A 109 -16.06 -15.28 -21.90
CA LEU A 109 -16.39 -14.71 -23.22
C LEU A 109 -17.87 -14.89 -23.59
N VAL A 110 -18.49 -16.00 -23.17
CA VAL A 110 -19.89 -16.30 -23.53
C VAL A 110 -20.87 -15.70 -22.52
N THR A 111 -20.54 -15.72 -21.23
CA THR A 111 -21.50 -15.39 -20.15
C THR A 111 -21.14 -14.13 -19.39
N GLY A 112 -19.90 -13.63 -19.49
CA GLY A 112 -19.38 -12.55 -18.65
C GLY A 112 -19.20 -12.93 -17.17
N THR A 113 -19.25 -14.24 -16.84
CA THR A 113 -19.19 -14.77 -15.47
C THR A 113 -18.03 -15.76 -15.30
N GLY A 114 -17.98 -16.44 -14.16
CA GLY A 114 -16.98 -17.45 -13.86
C GLY A 114 -15.67 -16.88 -13.30
N LEU A 115 -14.63 -17.72 -13.28
CA LEU A 115 -13.36 -17.40 -12.62
C LEU A 115 -12.69 -16.13 -13.16
N CYS A 116 -12.78 -15.86 -14.46
CA CYS A 116 -12.19 -14.67 -15.06
C CYS A 116 -12.95 -13.35 -14.74
N ALA A 117 -14.15 -13.44 -14.16
CA ALA A 117 -14.93 -12.30 -13.69
C ALA A 117 -14.73 -12.01 -12.18
N SER A 118 -13.99 -12.86 -11.45
CA SER A 118 -13.71 -12.72 -10.02
C SER A 118 -12.28 -12.24 -9.79
N ASN A 119 -12.07 -11.45 -8.72
CA ASN A 119 -10.75 -11.12 -8.21
C ASN A 119 -10.11 -12.24 -7.36
N GLN A 120 -10.86 -13.33 -7.11
CA GLN A 120 -10.44 -14.52 -6.38
C GLN A 120 -10.06 -14.28 -4.89
N PHE A 121 -10.45 -13.17 -4.35
CA PHE A 121 -10.37 -12.84 -2.93
C PHE A 121 -11.79 -12.71 -2.38
N ASP A 122 -12.45 -13.86 -2.26
CA ASP A 122 -13.89 -13.91 -1.98
C ASP A 122 -14.24 -13.62 -0.51
N VAL A 123 -13.24 -13.73 0.38
CA VAL A 123 -13.44 -13.53 1.83
C VAL A 123 -12.40 -12.57 2.36
N VAL A 124 -12.87 -11.49 2.97
CA VAL A 124 -12.05 -10.52 3.70
C VAL A 124 -12.63 -10.36 5.11
N ALA A 125 -11.78 -10.43 6.12
CA ALA A 125 -12.13 -10.17 7.50
C ALA A 125 -11.22 -9.11 8.10
N CYS A 126 -11.80 -8.06 8.65
CA CYS A 126 -11.07 -7.06 9.44
C CYS A 126 -11.27 -7.40 10.92
N ILE A 127 -10.19 -7.73 11.62
CA ILE A 127 -10.21 -8.20 12.99
C ILE A 127 -9.29 -7.38 13.88
N ARG A 128 -9.55 -7.40 15.18
CA ARG A 128 -8.66 -6.81 16.19
C ARG A 128 -7.66 -7.86 16.64
N SER A 129 -6.40 -7.48 16.80
CA SER A 129 -5.36 -8.37 17.29
C SER A 129 -5.57 -8.78 18.75
N GLY A 130 -6.23 -7.95 19.56
CA GLY A 130 -6.47 -8.25 20.97
C GLY A 130 -7.49 -7.35 21.65
N MET A 131 -7.69 -7.60 22.96
CA MET A 131 -8.42 -6.69 23.83
C MET A 131 -7.67 -5.35 23.94
N GLY A 132 -8.40 -4.26 24.14
CA GLY A 132 -7.84 -2.89 24.21
C GLY A 132 -7.61 -2.26 22.85
N VAL A 133 -7.73 -3.00 21.76
CA VAL A 133 -7.62 -2.46 20.40
C VAL A 133 -8.99 -1.94 19.96
N ALA A 134 -9.12 -0.62 19.80
CA ALA A 134 -10.39 0.02 19.51
C ALA A 134 -10.91 -0.26 18.10
N PHE A 135 -10.02 -0.41 17.11
CA PHE A 135 -10.35 -0.62 15.70
C PHE A 135 -9.63 -1.86 15.16
N PRO A 136 -10.18 -2.54 14.14
CA PRO A 136 -9.46 -3.61 13.47
C PRO A 136 -8.07 -3.15 13.03
N ASP A 137 -7.05 -3.89 13.36
CA ASP A 137 -5.64 -3.64 13.05
C ASP A 137 -5.02 -4.77 12.23
N LEU A 138 -5.78 -5.85 11.99
CA LEU A 138 -5.44 -6.96 11.12
C LEU A 138 -6.51 -7.15 10.04
N GLN A 139 -6.07 -7.48 8.84
CA GLN A 139 -6.93 -7.92 7.75
C GLN A 139 -6.55 -9.34 7.33
N LEU A 140 -7.53 -10.23 7.27
CA LEU A 140 -7.37 -11.56 6.71
C LEU A 140 -8.06 -11.61 5.36
N THR A 141 -7.33 -12.07 4.34
CA THR A 141 -7.90 -12.26 3.00
C THR A 141 -7.62 -13.69 2.55
N ILE A 142 -8.66 -14.42 2.19
CA ILE A 142 -8.55 -15.83 1.78
C ILE A 142 -8.61 -15.95 0.28
N SER A 143 -7.57 -16.56 -0.31
CA SER A 143 -7.54 -16.96 -1.70
C SER A 143 -7.71 -18.49 -1.84
N PRO A 144 -8.64 -19.00 -2.66
CA PRO A 144 -8.83 -20.44 -2.86
C PRO A 144 -7.74 -21.08 -3.73
N LEU A 145 -6.57 -20.48 -3.77
CA LEU A 145 -5.37 -20.94 -4.47
C LEU A 145 -4.16 -20.59 -3.64
N ALA A 146 -3.19 -21.47 -3.50
CA ALA A 146 -1.88 -21.15 -2.98
C ALA A 146 -0.85 -21.04 -4.12
N VAL A 147 0.01 -20.04 -4.03
CA VAL A 147 1.09 -19.81 -4.99
C VAL A 147 2.44 -19.94 -4.31
N ASP A 148 3.45 -20.32 -5.07
CA ASP A 148 4.83 -20.28 -4.65
C ASP A 148 5.30 -18.82 -4.50
N GLY A 149 6.01 -18.52 -3.42
CA GLY A 149 6.39 -17.12 -3.08
C GLY A 149 7.44 -16.52 -4.00
N GLU A 150 8.29 -17.35 -4.61
CA GLU A 150 9.37 -16.89 -5.49
C GLU A 150 8.92 -16.82 -6.95
N THR A 151 8.24 -17.86 -7.42
CA THR A 151 7.89 -18.02 -8.83
C THR A 151 6.50 -17.45 -9.17
N TRP A 152 5.68 -17.17 -8.17
CA TRP A 152 4.27 -16.76 -8.32
C TRP A 152 3.42 -17.78 -9.10
N GLN A 153 3.90 -19.03 -9.19
CA GLN A 153 3.15 -20.10 -9.85
C GLN A 153 2.24 -20.82 -8.84
N PRO A 154 1.06 -21.29 -9.28
CA PRO A 154 0.20 -22.10 -8.45
C PRO A 154 0.93 -23.35 -7.94
N LEU A 155 0.79 -23.65 -6.66
CA LEU A 155 1.22 -24.94 -6.13
C LEU A 155 0.50 -26.05 -6.87
N GLN A 156 1.21 -27.15 -7.21
CA GLN A 156 0.68 -28.23 -8.02
C GLN A 156 -0.19 -29.20 -7.20
N MET A 157 -1.05 -28.62 -6.35
CA MET A 157 -1.93 -29.34 -5.44
C MET A 157 -3.15 -28.51 -5.05
N HIS A 158 -4.17 -29.14 -4.49
CA HIS A 158 -5.26 -28.42 -3.87
C HIS A 158 -4.78 -27.77 -2.58
N ALA A 159 -4.64 -26.46 -2.62
CA ALA A 159 -4.22 -25.63 -1.50
C ALA A 159 -4.91 -24.26 -1.56
N PHE A 160 -4.97 -23.58 -0.43
CA PHE A 160 -5.43 -22.21 -0.30
C PHE A 160 -4.42 -21.40 0.52
N GLN A 161 -4.51 -20.10 0.44
CA GLN A 161 -3.66 -19.22 1.25
C GLN A 161 -4.50 -18.15 1.96
N ILE A 162 -4.00 -17.74 3.12
CA ILE A 162 -4.54 -16.66 3.93
C ILE A 162 -3.48 -15.58 4.01
N HIS A 163 -3.82 -14.41 3.49
CA HIS A 163 -3.04 -13.20 3.65
C HIS A 163 -3.36 -12.58 4.99
N LEU A 164 -2.35 -12.35 5.79
CA LEU A 164 -2.41 -11.66 7.08
C LEU A 164 -1.75 -10.30 6.94
N GLY A 165 -2.58 -9.26 6.79
CA GLY A 165 -2.14 -7.89 6.64
C GLY A 165 -2.18 -7.11 7.95
N LEU A 166 -1.11 -6.38 8.26
CA LEU A 166 -1.06 -5.43 9.37
C LEU A 166 -1.55 -4.06 8.89
N MET A 167 -2.73 -3.63 9.38
CA MET A 167 -3.38 -2.42 8.88
C MET A 167 -2.88 -1.13 9.55
N ARG A 168 -2.17 -1.21 10.66
CA ARG A 168 -1.71 -0.06 11.45
C ARG A 168 -0.25 -0.18 11.85
N ALA A 169 0.62 -0.41 10.87
CA ALA A 169 2.04 -0.53 11.10
C ALA A 169 2.63 0.75 11.72
N HIS A 170 3.51 0.58 12.69
CA HIS A 170 4.30 1.65 13.31
C HIS A 170 5.61 1.90 12.56
N SER A 171 6.15 0.88 11.92
CA SER A 171 7.35 0.96 11.10
C SER A 171 7.20 2.00 9.98
N ARG A 172 8.27 2.71 9.69
CA ARG A 172 8.30 3.75 8.66
C ARG A 172 9.50 3.56 7.75
N GLY A 173 9.24 3.71 6.46
CA GLY A 173 10.24 3.62 5.42
C GLY A 173 10.55 4.95 4.75
N THR A 174 11.32 4.87 3.66
CA THR A 174 11.72 6.01 2.86
C THR A 174 11.73 5.70 1.37
N ILE A 175 11.53 6.74 0.56
CA ILE A 175 11.84 6.78 -0.87
C ILE A 175 12.99 7.75 -1.05
N GLN A 176 14.07 7.31 -1.69
CA GLN A 176 15.25 8.13 -1.95
C GLN A 176 15.68 7.99 -3.40
N LEU A 177 16.32 9.01 -3.96
CA LEU A 177 16.97 8.88 -5.25
C LEU A 177 18.15 7.90 -5.15
N ARG A 178 18.36 7.13 -6.19
CA ARG A 178 19.57 6.33 -6.38
C ARG A 178 20.69 7.17 -7.00
N ASP A 179 20.30 8.03 -7.93
CA ASP A 179 21.13 8.97 -8.67
C ASP A 179 20.21 10.06 -9.29
N ALA A 180 20.77 10.96 -10.10
CA ALA A 180 20.04 12.05 -10.75
C ALA A 180 19.38 11.63 -12.08
N ASP A 181 19.54 10.39 -12.53
CA ASP A 181 18.90 9.88 -13.74
C ASP A 181 17.40 9.61 -13.48
N PRO A 182 16.48 10.26 -14.18
CA PRO A 182 15.04 10.04 -13.99
C PRO A 182 14.55 8.64 -14.39
N LEU A 183 15.36 7.88 -15.14
CA LEU A 183 15.05 6.49 -15.49
C LEU A 183 15.53 5.49 -14.44
N SER A 184 16.44 5.89 -13.56
CA SER A 184 16.87 5.04 -12.46
C SER A 184 15.72 4.81 -11.47
N PRO A 185 15.43 3.55 -11.12
CA PRO A 185 14.44 3.26 -10.08
C PRO A 185 14.92 3.82 -8.74
N PRO A 186 14.03 4.45 -7.93
CA PRO A 186 14.41 4.97 -6.64
C PRO A 186 14.77 3.85 -5.66
N LYS A 187 15.47 4.19 -4.58
CA LYS A 187 15.65 3.31 -3.43
C LYS A 187 14.36 3.31 -2.62
N ILE A 188 13.71 2.16 -2.53
CA ILE A 188 12.51 1.95 -1.72
C ILE A 188 12.93 1.15 -0.50
N GLN A 189 12.86 1.77 0.67
CA GLN A 189 13.19 1.12 1.92
C GLN A 189 11.94 1.12 2.80
N VAL A 190 11.29 -0.03 2.88
CA VAL A 190 10.01 -0.16 3.57
C VAL A 190 10.14 -0.31 5.08
N ASN A 191 11.24 -0.91 5.57
CA ASN A 191 11.53 -1.18 6.98
C ASN A 191 10.38 -1.96 7.67
N TYR A 192 9.80 -2.96 6.99
CA TYR A 192 8.75 -3.78 7.57
C TYR A 192 9.21 -4.40 8.89
N LEU A 193 8.32 -4.36 9.88
CA LEU A 193 8.53 -4.98 11.19
C LEU A 193 9.78 -4.48 11.95
N ASP A 194 10.29 -3.31 11.62
CA ASP A 194 11.39 -2.68 12.34
C ASP A 194 10.95 -2.29 13.77
N ASP A 195 9.72 -1.82 13.91
CA ASP A 195 9.11 -1.57 15.21
C ASP A 195 8.67 -2.90 15.87
N PRO A 196 9.12 -3.19 17.11
CA PRO A 196 8.78 -4.45 17.80
C PRO A 196 7.27 -4.67 17.99
N ARG A 197 6.47 -3.61 18.09
CA ARG A 197 5.01 -3.70 18.20
C ARG A 197 4.38 -4.34 16.98
N ASP A 198 4.91 -4.05 15.79
CA ASP A 198 4.43 -4.64 14.54
C ASP A 198 4.64 -6.15 14.52
N ARG A 199 5.81 -6.63 15.02
CA ARG A 199 6.10 -8.06 15.16
C ARG A 199 5.16 -8.76 16.13
N GLU A 200 4.86 -8.11 17.26
CA GLU A 200 3.96 -8.66 18.26
C GLU A 200 2.54 -8.85 17.70
N VAL A 201 2.01 -7.84 17.00
CA VAL A 201 0.71 -7.91 16.35
C VAL A 201 0.69 -9.00 15.26
N MET A 202 1.75 -9.12 14.45
CA MET A 202 1.83 -10.14 13.41
C MET A 202 1.91 -11.56 13.99
N ARG A 203 2.69 -11.79 15.06
CA ARG A 203 2.70 -13.10 15.77
C ARG A 203 1.33 -13.47 16.31
N THR A 204 0.64 -12.49 16.91
CA THR A 204 -0.73 -12.68 17.37
C THR A 204 -1.66 -13.03 16.21
N GLY A 205 -1.53 -12.34 15.09
CA GLY A 205 -2.27 -12.62 13.87
C GLY A 205 -2.07 -14.03 13.33
N ILE A 206 -0.83 -14.54 13.32
CA ILE A 206 -0.54 -15.94 12.96
C ILE A 206 -1.29 -16.90 13.88
N GLY A 207 -1.31 -16.62 15.20
CA GLY A 207 -2.06 -17.41 16.18
C GLY A 207 -3.55 -17.42 15.88
N LEU A 208 -4.13 -16.26 15.55
CA LEU A 208 -5.56 -16.12 15.21
C LEU A 208 -5.91 -16.85 13.89
N VAL A 209 -5.05 -16.82 12.89
CA VAL A 209 -5.24 -17.60 11.66
C VAL A 209 -5.24 -19.10 11.96
N ARG A 210 -4.31 -19.57 12.79
CA ARG A 210 -4.25 -20.98 13.24
C ARG A 210 -5.48 -21.40 14.06
N GLU A 211 -6.04 -20.47 14.85
CA GLU A 211 -7.31 -20.70 15.54
C GLU A 211 -8.48 -20.79 14.55
N LEU A 212 -8.53 -19.86 13.57
CA LEU A 212 -9.56 -19.82 12.54
C LEU A 212 -9.66 -21.14 11.76
N VAL A 213 -8.53 -21.64 11.26
CA VAL A 213 -8.52 -22.87 10.44
C VAL A 213 -8.88 -24.14 11.23
N ARG A 214 -8.81 -24.08 12.57
CA ARG A 214 -9.25 -25.18 13.45
C ARG A 214 -10.74 -25.14 13.80
N GLN A 215 -11.45 -24.06 13.46
CA GLN A 215 -12.89 -24.01 13.70
C GLN A 215 -13.62 -25.08 12.86
N PRO A 216 -14.72 -25.67 13.37
CA PRO A 216 -15.37 -26.82 12.71
C PRO A 216 -15.62 -26.65 11.22
N ALA A 217 -16.10 -25.47 10.80
CA ALA A 217 -16.40 -25.17 9.40
C ALA A 217 -15.14 -25.19 8.50
N MET A 218 -14.01 -24.73 8.99
CA MET A 218 -12.73 -24.71 8.27
C MET A 218 -11.98 -26.04 8.38
N ALA A 219 -12.03 -26.69 9.54
CA ALA A 219 -11.30 -27.92 9.82
C ALA A 219 -11.66 -29.08 8.88
N GLU A 220 -12.88 -29.09 8.33
CA GLU A 220 -13.30 -30.07 7.31
C GLU A 220 -12.58 -29.89 5.96
N LEU A 221 -12.13 -28.67 5.67
CA LEU A 221 -11.51 -28.29 4.40
C LEU A 221 -9.99 -28.15 4.52
N CYS A 222 -9.52 -27.75 5.71
CA CYS A 222 -8.13 -27.41 5.98
C CYS A 222 -7.31 -28.67 6.34
N GLY A 223 -6.24 -28.91 5.61
CA GLY A 223 -5.24 -29.96 5.87
C GLY A 223 -4.02 -29.41 6.61
N THR A 224 -2.86 -29.86 6.18
CA THR A 224 -1.57 -29.48 6.78
C THR A 224 -1.23 -28.00 6.50
N GLU A 225 -0.68 -27.32 7.48
CA GLU A 225 -0.07 -26.00 7.29
C GLU A 225 1.24 -26.17 6.51
N ILE A 226 1.23 -25.74 5.23
CA ILE A 226 2.39 -25.84 4.33
C ILE A 226 3.43 -24.79 4.71
N PHE A 227 2.95 -23.55 5.00
CA PHE A 227 3.81 -22.42 5.36
C PHE A 227 3.11 -21.55 6.43
N PRO A 228 3.83 -21.11 7.47
CA PRO A 228 5.25 -21.39 7.78
C PRO A 228 5.51 -22.83 8.25
N GLY A 229 4.47 -23.60 8.52
CA GLY A 229 4.52 -24.96 9.02
C GLY A 229 4.25 -25.05 10.53
N GLU A 230 3.52 -26.09 10.95
CA GLU A 230 3.03 -26.26 12.32
C GLU A 230 4.14 -26.33 13.40
N ARG A 231 5.38 -26.56 13.01
CA ARG A 231 6.55 -26.64 13.91
C ARG A 231 7.05 -25.27 14.32
N VAL A 232 6.85 -24.23 13.51
CA VAL A 232 7.25 -22.84 13.77
C VAL A 232 6.29 -22.25 14.81
N ARG A 233 6.71 -22.20 16.09
CA ARG A 233 5.82 -21.84 17.21
C ARG A 233 6.41 -20.82 18.18
N SER A 234 7.72 -20.85 18.41
CA SER A 234 8.34 -19.89 19.30
C SER A 234 8.34 -18.49 18.70
N SER A 235 8.31 -17.46 19.57
CA SER A 235 8.37 -16.07 19.09
C SER A 235 9.60 -15.81 18.22
N HIS A 236 10.73 -16.44 18.52
CA HIS A 236 11.95 -16.31 17.73
C HIS A 236 11.79 -16.91 16.33
N GLU A 237 11.31 -18.14 16.21
CA GLU A 237 11.07 -18.80 14.92
C GLU A 237 10.04 -18.04 14.07
N LEU A 238 8.99 -17.53 14.71
CA LEU A 238 7.99 -16.69 14.03
C LEU A 238 8.61 -15.38 13.52
N ASP A 239 9.45 -14.72 14.32
CA ASP A 239 10.12 -13.50 13.91
C ASP A 239 11.11 -13.73 12.75
N GLU A 240 11.80 -14.87 12.74
CA GLU A 240 12.67 -15.26 11.61
C GLU A 240 11.86 -15.41 10.31
N THR A 241 10.74 -16.14 10.34
CA THR A 241 9.91 -16.31 9.15
C THR A 241 9.21 -15.02 8.74
N LEU A 242 8.75 -14.21 9.70
CA LEU A 242 8.17 -12.90 9.42
C LEU A 242 9.20 -11.99 8.75
N THR A 243 10.43 -11.94 9.24
CA THR A 243 11.47 -11.09 8.67
C THR A 243 11.87 -11.53 7.25
N ALA A 244 11.88 -12.85 7.00
CA ALA A 244 12.26 -13.40 5.71
C ALA A 244 11.18 -13.27 4.63
N GLU A 245 9.89 -13.35 5.02
CA GLU A 245 8.79 -13.60 4.08
C GLU A 245 7.73 -12.48 4.07
N VAL A 246 7.86 -11.47 4.96
CA VAL A 246 6.94 -10.33 4.92
C VAL A 246 7.07 -9.59 3.59
N THR A 247 5.93 -9.30 2.98
CA THR A 247 5.83 -8.61 1.70
C THR A 247 4.85 -7.43 1.79
N THR A 248 4.49 -6.88 0.67
CA THR A 248 3.61 -5.71 0.54
C THR A 248 2.18 -6.13 0.18
N GLN A 249 1.18 -5.40 0.69
CA GLN A 249 -0.18 -5.41 0.13
C GLN A 249 -0.38 -4.36 -0.98
N TRP A 250 0.71 -3.72 -1.45
CA TRP A 250 0.68 -2.68 -2.49
C TRP A 250 -0.08 -1.42 -2.09
N HIS A 251 -0.04 -1.07 -0.80
CA HIS A 251 -0.73 0.07 -0.23
C HIS A 251 0.23 1.21 0.17
N LEU A 252 1.33 1.36 -0.56
CA LEU A 252 2.34 2.39 -0.32
C LEU A 252 1.72 3.79 -0.25
N SER A 253 2.07 4.55 0.78
CA SER A 253 1.49 5.87 1.07
C SER A 253 2.41 6.75 1.91
N GLY A 254 2.04 8.02 2.08
CA GLY A 254 2.59 8.91 3.10
C GLY A 254 3.89 9.63 2.77
N THR A 255 4.48 9.45 1.62
CA THR A 255 5.82 9.95 1.22
C THR A 255 5.88 11.43 0.82
N ALA A 256 4.75 12.10 0.75
CA ALA A 256 4.60 13.54 0.59
C ALA A 256 3.47 14.04 1.50
N ARG A 257 3.50 13.61 2.78
CA ARG A 257 2.37 13.70 3.68
C ARG A 257 1.85 15.12 3.87
N MET A 258 0.51 15.24 4.01
CA MET A 258 -0.10 16.51 4.36
C MET A 258 0.12 16.87 5.83
N GLY A 259 0.15 18.19 6.08
CA GLY A 259 0.24 18.75 7.44
C GLY A 259 0.23 20.26 7.41
N GLY A 260 0.22 20.87 8.59
CA GLY A 260 0.27 22.32 8.75
C GLY A 260 1.62 22.92 8.36
N ALA A 261 1.64 24.21 8.04
CA ALA A 261 2.85 24.94 7.63
C ALA A 261 3.98 24.97 8.68
N THR A 262 3.66 24.73 9.94
CA THR A 262 4.64 24.66 11.05
C THR A 262 5.23 23.26 11.24
N ASP A 263 4.67 22.25 10.58
CA ASP A 263 5.19 20.89 10.61
C ASP A 263 6.29 20.72 9.55
N LEU A 264 7.52 20.73 9.97
CA LEU A 264 8.70 20.62 9.09
C LEU A 264 8.76 19.32 8.29
N LYS A 265 7.98 18.29 8.68
CA LYS A 265 7.88 17.03 7.94
C LYS A 265 6.68 17.00 6.98
N ALA A 266 5.83 18.01 6.99
CA ALA A 266 4.74 18.11 6.02
C ALA A 266 5.29 18.61 4.68
N VAL A 267 4.80 17.98 3.59
CA VAL A 267 5.16 18.35 2.21
C VAL A 267 4.06 19.19 1.58
N VAL A 268 2.80 18.88 1.87
CA VAL A 268 1.64 19.56 1.31
C VAL A 268 0.67 20.01 2.41
N ASP A 269 -0.15 21.02 2.08
CA ASP A 269 -1.30 21.41 2.90
C ASP A 269 -2.51 20.51 2.65
N HIS A 270 -3.63 20.78 3.34
CA HIS A 270 -4.89 20.04 3.19
C HIS A 270 -5.60 20.24 1.84
N HIS A 271 -5.09 21.13 0.98
CA HIS A 271 -5.50 21.30 -0.42
C HIS A 271 -4.51 20.68 -1.39
N GLY A 272 -3.56 19.86 -0.90
CA GLY A 272 -2.51 19.25 -1.71
C GLY A 272 -1.45 20.22 -2.24
N ARG A 273 -1.42 21.48 -1.82
CA ARG A 273 -0.45 22.48 -2.27
C ARG A 273 0.90 22.19 -1.61
N VAL A 274 1.95 22.18 -2.41
CA VAL A 274 3.32 21.97 -1.91
C VAL A 274 3.75 23.22 -1.10
N HIS A 275 4.23 23.01 0.12
CA HIS A 275 4.64 24.11 1.00
C HIS A 275 5.76 24.97 0.41
N GLY A 276 5.51 26.28 0.30
CA GLY A 276 6.46 27.27 -0.18
C GLY A 276 6.68 27.32 -1.68
N LEU A 277 5.81 26.64 -2.45
CA LEU A 277 5.80 26.71 -3.92
C LEU A 277 4.37 26.90 -4.43
N ASP A 278 4.16 27.95 -5.20
CA ASP A 278 2.90 28.20 -5.89
C ASP A 278 2.75 27.31 -7.13
N GLY A 279 1.51 27.02 -7.50
CA GLY A 279 1.21 26.31 -8.76
C GLY A 279 1.68 24.87 -8.80
N LEU A 280 1.90 24.23 -7.64
CA LEU A 280 2.27 22.82 -7.54
C LEU A 280 1.43 22.11 -6.47
N ARG A 281 0.84 20.98 -6.85
CA ARG A 281 0.04 20.12 -5.96
C ARG A 281 0.44 18.67 -6.10
N VAL A 282 0.13 17.90 -5.04
CA VAL A 282 0.18 16.43 -5.05
C VAL A 282 -1.22 15.92 -4.73
N ALA A 283 -1.73 14.99 -5.55
CA ALA A 283 -3.07 14.43 -5.46
C ALA A 283 -3.06 12.91 -5.65
N ASP A 284 -2.49 12.19 -4.70
CA ASP A 284 -2.41 10.73 -4.66
C ASP A 284 -2.17 10.22 -3.22
N ALA A 285 -1.94 8.92 -3.06
CA ALA A 285 -1.73 8.30 -1.75
C ALA A 285 -0.49 8.83 -0.98
N SER A 286 0.46 9.49 -1.66
CA SER A 286 1.65 10.04 -1.00
C SER A 286 1.32 11.11 0.03
N ILE A 287 0.18 11.80 -0.10
CA ILE A 287 -0.21 12.86 0.84
C ILE A 287 -0.83 12.35 2.15
N MET A 288 -1.17 11.08 2.27
CA MET A 288 -1.75 10.52 3.48
C MET A 288 -0.82 10.73 4.68
N PRO A 289 -1.24 11.35 5.79
CA PRO A 289 -0.41 11.46 7.00
C PRO A 289 -0.14 10.10 7.63
N THR A 290 -1.17 9.24 7.58
CA THR A 290 -1.15 7.85 8.03
C THR A 290 -1.92 7.02 7.02
N VAL A 291 -1.42 5.81 6.74
CA VAL A 291 -2.13 4.85 5.90
C VAL A 291 -3.49 4.53 6.50
N THR A 292 -4.50 4.37 5.67
CA THR A 292 -5.87 4.06 6.11
C THR A 292 -5.96 2.64 6.69
N ASN A 293 -6.99 2.40 7.49
CA ASN A 293 -7.21 1.11 8.17
C ASN A 293 -7.92 0.10 7.23
N GLY A 294 -7.39 -0.09 6.05
CA GLY A 294 -7.91 -0.94 4.98
C GLY A 294 -7.31 -0.55 3.63
N ASN A 295 -7.77 -1.19 2.56
CA ASN A 295 -7.26 -0.98 1.21
C ASN A 295 -7.26 0.50 0.79
N THR A 296 -6.18 0.96 0.17
CA THR A 296 -5.93 2.39 -0.08
C THR A 296 -6.60 2.94 -1.34
N ASN A 297 -7.20 2.11 -2.19
CA ASN A 297 -7.80 2.57 -3.46
C ASN A 297 -8.94 3.58 -3.25
N SER A 298 -9.96 3.24 -2.46
CA SER A 298 -11.10 4.12 -2.21
C SER A 298 -10.70 5.43 -1.50
N PRO A 299 -9.86 5.43 -0.44
CA PRO A 299 -9.35 6.66 0.15
C PRO A 299 -8.55 7.52 -0.83
N THR A 300 -7.78 6.93 -1.74
CA THR A 300 -7.03 7.67 -2.77
C THR A 300 -7.98 8.35 -3.76
N MET A 301 -9.03 7.65 -4.20
CA MET A 301 -10.07 8.27 -5.04
C MET A 301 -10.79 9.41 -4.30
N MET A 302 -11.13 9.24 -3.03
CA MET A 302 -11.74 10.30 -2.21
C MET A 302 -10.83 11.52 -2.08
N ILE A 303 -9.52 11.31 -1.88
CA ILE A 303 -8.51 12.39 -1.88
C ILE A 303 -8.55 13.14 -3.22
N ALA A 304 -8.52 12.41 -4.34
CA ALA A 304 -8.51 13.01 -5.68
C ALA A 304 -9.78 13.82 -5.95
N GLU A 305 -10.95 13.29 -5.62
CA GLU A 305 -12.24 14.00 -5.74
C GLU A 305 -12.27 15.29 -4.91
N LYS A 306 -11.89 15.19 -3.63
CA LYS A 306 -11.87 16.35 -2.73
C LYS A 306 -10.89 17.44 -3.22
N LEU A 307 -9.73 17.06 -3.70
CA LEU A 307 -8.74 18.01 -4.23
C LEU A 307 -9.19 18.59 -5.56
N SER A 308 -9.85 17.81 -6.42
CA SER A 308 -10.45 18.30 -7.66
C SER A 308 -11.50 19.39 -7.41
N ASP A 309 -12.36 19.19 -6.44
CA ASP A 309 -13.36 20.19 -6.03
C ASP A 309 -12.68 21.47 -5.52
N ALA A 310 -11.64 21.34 -4.71
CA ALA A 310 -10.85 22.48 -4.22
C ALA A 310 -10.13 23.24 -5.35
N ILE A 311 -9.60 22.53 -6.35
CA ILE A 311 -8.95 23.13 -7.54
C ILE A 311 -9.97 23.87 -8.39
N LEU A 312 -11.18 23.34 -8.53
CA LEU A 312 -12.27 23.93 -9.30
C LEU A 312 -13.01 25.05 -8.55
N GLY A 313 -12.62 25.34 -7.30
CA GLY A 313 -13.26 26.36 -6.46
C GLY A 313 -14.69 26.00 -6.04
N LYS A 314 -15.05 24.72 -6.08
CA LYS A 314 -16.37 24.28 -5.61
C LYS A 314 -16.46 24.33 -4.08
N ALA A 315 -17.66 24.58 -3.59
CA ALA A 315 -17.92 24.52 -2.14
C ALA A 315 -17.63 23.10 -1.61
N PRO A 316 -16.94 22.98 -0.47
CA PRO A 316 -16.71 21.67 0.14
C PRO A 316 -18.04 21.03 0.54
N LEU A 317 -18.08 19.69 0.48
CA LEU A 317 -19.21 18.94 1.03
C LEU A 317 -19.38 19.27 2.53
N PRO A 318 -20.61 19.24 3.06
CA PRO A 318 -20.85 19.37 4.49
C PRO A 318 -19.99 18.38 5.26
N ARG A 319 -19.49 18.82 6.42
CA ARG A 319 -18.73 17.93 7.30
C ARG A 319 -19.65 16.80 7.76
N ASP A 320 -19.20 15.57 7.57
CA ASP A 320 -19.82 14.41 8.20
C ASP A 320 -19.58 14.48 9.71
N THR A 321 -20.67 14.45 10.47
CA THR A 321 -20.68 14.49 11.94
C THR A 321 -21.04 13.14 12.54
N ALA A 322 -21.17 12.08 11.72
CA ALA A 322 -21.41 10.75 12.23
C ALA A 322 -20.28 10.34 13.19
N GLU A 323 -20.66 9.84 14.35
CA GLU A 323 -19.69 9.29 15.31
C GLU A 323 -19.08 8.02 14.77
N VAL A 324 -17.76 7.90 14.90
CA VAL A 324 -17.08 6.66 14.56
C VAL A 324 -17.46 5.63 15.62
N TRP A 325 -18.14 4.57 15.18
CA TRP A 325 -18.51 3.48 16.09
C TRP A 325 -17.27 2.73 16.61
N ILE A 326 -17.18 2.59 17.92
CA ILE A 326 -16.17 1.79 18.60
C ILE A 326 -16.94 0.73 19.39
N ASN A 327 -16.49 -0.53 19.30
CA ASN A 327 -17.10 -1.57 20.12
C ASN A 327 -16.97 -1.20 21.60
N PRO A 328 -18.08 -1.01 22.34
CA PRO A 328 -18.04 -0.58 23.74
C PRO A 328 -17.33 -1.59 24.66
N ASN A 329 -17.22 -2.83 24.21
CA ASN A 329 -16.57 -3.90 24.96
C ASN A 329 -15.12 -4.17 24.47
N HIS A 330 -14.53 -3.25 23.69
CA HIS A 330 -13.20 -3.49 23.09
C HIS A 330 -12.09 -3.72 24.14
N ASP A 331 -12.24 -3.16 25.35
CA ASP A 331 -11.28 -3.35 26.46
C ASP A 331 -11.43 -4.70 27.18
N THR A 332 -12.60 -5.34 27.06
CA THR A 332 -12.94 -6.56 27.81
C THR A 332 -13.19 -7.78 26.94
N SER A 333 -13.36 -7.59 25.65
CA SER A 333 -13.60 -8.66 24.68
C SER A 333 -12.90 -8.36 23.35
N GLN A 334 -12.29 -9.39 22.80
CA GLN A 334 -11.72 -9.32 21.45
C GLN A 334 -12.80 -9.38 20.36
N ARG A 335 -13.94 -10.00 20.66
CA ARG A 335 -15.07 -10.24 19.73
C ARG A 335 -16.29 -9.44 20.12
#